data_045d4c53a805156b9fab73717fb102a9
#
_entry.id   045d4c53a805156b9fab73717fb102a9
#
_cell.length_a   1.000
_cell.length_b   1.000
_cell.length_c   1.000
_cell.angle_alpha   90.00
_cell.angle_beta   90.00
_cell.angle_gamma   90.00
#
_symmetry.space_group_name_H-M   'P 1'
#
loop_
_entity.id
_entity.type
_entity.pdbx_description
1 polymer ?
#
loop_
_entity_poly.entity_id
_entity_poly.type
_entity_poly.pdbx_seq_one_letter_code
_entity_poly.pdbx_strand_id
1 'polypeptide(L)' 'MSRNIKAEYDGKHFSLTAEECNTVELLSFVCDVAEQALYIVAGEDTELFNEAKAAVIDEIKGINEVSHERLVQ' A
#
# COMPACT_ATOMS: atom_id res chain seq x y z
N MET A 1 4.70 16.24 -18.75
CA MET A 1 5.14 15.74 -17.43
C MET A 1 4.68 14.31 -17.24
N SER A 2 5.59 13.48 -16.87
CA SER A 2 5.22 12.10 -16.59
C SER A 2 5.18 11.86 -15.09
N ARG A 3 4.09 11.29 -14.65
CA ARG A 3 3.94 10.86 -13.27
C ARG A 3 4.22 9.38 -13.26
N ASN A 4 5.10 8.98 -12.39
CA ASN A 4 5.47 7.60 -12.36
C ASN A 4 5.61 7.11 -10.92
N ILE A 5 4.79 6.11 -10.58
CA ILE A 5 4.90 5.45 -9.30
C ILE A 5 5.10 3.98 -9.60
N LYS A 6 6.17 3.43 -9.08
CA LYS A 6 6.51 2.04 -9.33
C LYS A 6 6.74 1.32 -8.02
N ALA A 7 6.10 0.16 -7.85
CA ALA A 7 6.27 -0.68 -6.68
C ALA A 7 6.65 -2.07 -7.12
N GLU A 8 7.67 -2.63 -6.48
CA GLU A 8 8.15 -3.98 -6.80
C GLU A 8 8.33 -4.79 -5.52
N TYR A 9 7.97 -6.05 -5.59
CA TYR A 9 8.10 -6.95 -4.45
C TYR A 9 8.42 -8.35 -4.95
N ASP A 10 9.49 -8.93 -4.44
CA ASP A 10 9.93 -10.26 -4.88
C ASP A 10 9.80 -11.31 -3.77
N GLY A 11 9.08 -10.99 -2.70
CA GLY A 11 8.92 -11.89 -1.57
C GLY A 11 9.86 -11.61 -0.43
N LYS A 12 10.94 -10.88 -0.68
CA LYS A 12 11.93 -10.51 0.34
C LYS A 12 12.19 -9.02 0.37
N HIS A 13 12.18 -8.39 -0.78
CA HIS A 13 12.50 -6.98 -0.91
C HIS A 13 11.35 -6.22 -1.52
N PHE A 14 11.06 -5.08 -0.93
CA PHE A 14 10.05 -4.17 -1.46
C PHE A 14 10.72 -2.86 -1.84
N SER A 15 10.39 -2.35 -3.01
CA SER A 15 10.86 -1.04 -3.41
C SER A 15 9.71 -0.20 -3.95
N LEU A 16 9.74 1.06 -3.63
CA LEU A 16 8.73 2.01 -4.08
C LEU A 16 9.45 3.25 -4.62
N THR A 17 9.16 3.60 -5.84
CA THR A 17 9.72 4.78 -6.49
C THR A 17 8.59 5.68 -6.95
N ALA A 18 8.70 6.97 -6.64
CA ALA A 18 7.70 7.94 -7.06
C ALA A 18 8.39 9.14 -7.66
N GLU A 19 8.01 9.50 -8.87
CA GLU A 19 8.58 10.64 -9.58
C GLU A 19 7.47 11.58 -10.00
N GLU A 20 7.67 12.88 -9.74
CA GLU A 20 6.73 13.91 -10.14
C GLU A 20 5.32 13.69 -9.62
N CYS A 21 5.22 13.15 -8.40
CA CYS A 21 3.94 12.90 -7.75
C CYS A 21 3.80 13.77 -6.51
N ASN A 22 2.62 14.29 -6.30
CA ASN A 22 2.35 15.01 -5.06
C ASN A 22 1.82 14.04 -4.00
N THR A 23 1.60 14.56 -2.79
CA THR A 23 1.14 13.76 -1.66
C THR A 23 -0.19 13.06 -1.94
N VAL A 24 -1.12 13.78 -2.55
CA VAL A 24 -2.45 13.21 -2.83
C VAL A 24 -2.34 12.05 -3.81
N GLU A 25 -1.53 12.22 -4.85
CA GLU A 25 -1.35 11.17 -5.84
C GLU A 25 -0.71 9.93 -5.24
N LEU A 26 0.27 10.11 -4.38
CA LEU A 26 0.92 8.98 -3.73
C LEU A 26 -0.03 8.23 -2.79
N LEU A 27 -0.84 8.98 -2.03
CA LEU A 27 -1.82 8.36 -1.14
C LEU A 27 -2.90 7.62 -1.93
N SER A 28 -3.31 8.18 -3.06
CA SER A 28 -4.28 7.50 -3.92
C SER A 28 -3.71 6.21 -4.47
N PHE A 29 -2.44 6.22 -4.83
CA PHE A 29 -1.78 5.01 -5.31
C PHE A 29 -1.79 3.92 -4.23
N VAL A 30 -1.48 4.28 -3.00
CA VAL A 30 -1.50 3.32 -1.89
C VAL A 30 -2.88 2.70 -1.73
N CYS A 31 -3.92 3.53 -1.79
CA CYS A 31 -5.30 3.04 -1.66
C CYS A 31 -5.68 2.12 -2.82
N ASP A 32 -5.28 2.47 -4.03
CA ASP A 32 -5.58 1.66 -5.20
C ASP A 32 -4.89 0.30 -5.13
N VAL A 33 -3.64 0.27 -4.68
CA VAL A 33 -2.91 -0.99 -4.52
C VAL A 33 -3.60 -1.87 -3.49
N ALA A 34 -3.99 -1.28 -2.36
CA ALA A 34 -4.68 -2.03 -1.31
C ALA A 34 -6.01 -2.60 -1.82
N GLU A 35 -6.76 -1.79 -2.55
CA GLU A 35 -8.04 -2.23 -3.10
C GLU A 35 -7.88 -3.39 -4.05
N GLN A 36 -6.94 -3.29 -4.98
CA GLN A 36 -6.71 -4.36 -5.94
C GLN A 36 -6.24 -5.64 -5.25
N ALA A 37 -5.36 -5.50 -4.25
CA ALA A 37 -4.89 -6.66 -3.51
C ALA A 37 -6.04 -7.36 -2.80
N LEU A 38 -6.95 -6.59 -2.22
CA LEU A 38 -8.11 -7.17 -1.54
C LEU A 38 -9.01 -7.92 -2.50
N TYR A 39 -9.20 -7.40 -3.70
CA TYR A 39 -9.99 -8.10 -4.71
C TYR A 39 -9.35 -9.43 -5.10
N ILE A 40 -8.03 -9.44 -5.24
CA ILE A 40 -7.31 -10.66 -5.58
C ILE A 40 -7.45 -11.72 -4.48
N VAL A 41 -7.31 -11.29 -3.23
CA VAL A 41 -7.39 -12.20 -2.09
C VAL A 41 -8.80 -12.76 -1.89
N ALA A 42 -9.79 -11.89 -1.96
CA ALA A 42 -11.15 -12.25 -1.60
C ALA A 42 -11.97 -12.81 -2.76
N GLY A 43 -11.64 -12.42 -3.99
CA GLY A 43 -12.47 -12.79 -5.13
C GLY A 43 -13.87 -12.24 -4.94
N GLU A 44 -14.86 -13.13 -4.93
CA GLU A 44 -16.24 -12.71 -4.77
C GLU A 44 -16.77 -12.90 -3.35
N ASP A 45 -15.91 -13.30 -2.44
CA ASP A 45 -16.30 -13.56 -1.05
C ASP A 45 -16.29 -12.27 -0.23
N THR A 46 -17.48 -11.75 0.04
CA THR A 46 -17.64 -10.50 0.78
C THR A 46 -17.12 -10.59 2.22
N GLU A 47 -17.32 -11.72 2.88
CA GLU A 47 -16.83 -11.90 4.24
C GLU A 47 -15.32 -11.87 4.27
N LEU A 48 -14.68 -12.58 3.35
CA LEU A 48 -13.23 -12.61 3.28
C LEU A 48 -12.68 -11.23 2.93
N PHE A 49 -13.37 -10.50 2.06
CA PHE A 49 -12.99 -9.14 1.73
C PHE A 49 -12.95 -8.26 2.98
N ASN A 50 -14.01 -8.33 3.78
CA ASN A 50 -14.09 -7.53 5.00
C ASN A 50 -13.04 -7.93 6.04
N GLU A 51 -12.77 -9.21 6.18
CA GLU A 51 -11.75 -9.70 7.10
C GLU A 51 -10.36 -9.25 6.67
N ALA A 52 -10.05 -9.37 5.39
CA ALA A 52 -8.76 -8.96 4.86
C ALA A 52 -8.58 -7.45 4.98
N LYS A 53 -9.64 -6.70 4.73
CA LYS A 53 -9.62 -5.25 4.88
C LYS A 53 -9.31 -4.84 6.31
N ALA A 54 -9.96 -5.50 7.27
CA ALA A 54 -9.72 -5.22 8.68
C ALA A 54 -8.27 -5.53 9.06
N ALA A 55 -7.72 -6.61 8.54
CA ALA A 55 -6.33 -6.97 8.81
C ALA A 55 -5.37 -5.91 8.28
N VAL A 56 -5.62 -5.41 7.08
CA VAL A 56 -4.79 -4.36 6.48
C VAL A 56 -4.86 -3.08 7.32
N ILE A 57 -6.05 -2.71 7.76
CA ILE A 57 -6.23 -1.53 8.60
C ILE A 57 -5.46 -1.67 9.90
N ASP A 58 -5.49 -2.84 10.52
CA ASP A 58 -4.75 -3.08 11.76
C ASP A 58 -3.25 -2.95 11.55
N GLU A 59 -2.74 -3.45 10.44
CA GLU A 59 -1.33 -3.33 10.12
C GLU A 59 -0.93 -1.87 9.95
N ILE A 60 -1.76 -1.10 9.27
CA ILE A 60 -1.49 0.32 9.07
C ILE A 60 -1.47 1.06 10.40
N LYS A 61 -2.37 0.72 11.31
CA LYS A 61 -2.42 1.35 12.64
C LYS A 61 -1.17 1.06 13.45
N GLY A 62 -0.49 -0.04 13.15
CA GLY A 62 0.74 -0.40 13.84
C GLY A 62 1.97 0.38 13.38
N ILE A 63 1.86 1.09 12.26
CA ILE A 63 2.95 1.92 11.75
C ILE A 63 3.04 3.19 12.57
N ASN A 64 4.23 3.53 13.02
CA ASN A 64 4.40 4.71 13.86
C ASN A 64 5.56 5.59 13.37
N GLU A 65 5.71 6.75 13.99
CA GLU A 65 6.70 7.74 13.58
C GLU A 65 8.13 7.24 13.67
N VAL A 66 8.41 6.36 14.60
CA VAL A 66 9.77 5.82 14.75
C VAL A 66 10.15 5.02 13.51
N SER A 67 9.20 4.23 12.99
CA SER A 67 9.44 3.48 11.77
C SER A 67 9.68 4.42 10.59
N HIS A 68 8.94 5.50 10.54
CA HIS A 68 9.11 6.50 9.48
C HIS A 68 10.52 7.11 9.52
N GLU A 69 11.02 7.42 10.69
CA GLU A 69 12.36 7.99 10.82
C GLU A 69 13.44 7.07 10.26
N ARG A 70 13.28 5.77 10.44
CA ARG A 70 14.23 4.82 9.89
C ARG A 70 14.22 4.80 8.37
N LEU A 71 13.06 4.99 7.79
CA LEU A 71 12.93 4.97 6.34
C LEU A 71 13.54 6.20 5.67
N VAL A 72 13.61 7.29 6.38
CA VAL A 72 14.14 8.54 5.85
C VAL A 72 15.66 8.51 5.73
N GLN A 73 16.30 7.67 6.44
CA GLN A 73 17.75 7.53 6.33
C GLN A 73 18.15 6.96 4.97
#